data_2e10d5526bc27597b4c7d0cd1fb24c7d
#
_entry.id   2e10d5526bc27597b4c7d0cd1fb24c7d
#
_cell.length_a   1.000
_cell.length_b   1.000
_cell.length_c   1.000
_cell.angle_alpha   90.00
_cell.angle_beta   90.00
_cell.angle_gamma   90.00
#
_symmetry.space_group_name_H-M   'P 1'
#
loop_
_entity.id
_entity.type
_entity.pdbx_description
1 polymer ?
#
loop_
_entity_poly.entity_id
_entity_poly.type
_entity_poly.pdbx_seq_one_letter_code
_entity_poly.pdbx_strand_id
1 'polypeptide(L)'
;VICCSWSWWLNHQHLLPEPEQLIAAMLPIASLEDPLTAARVESLKRQGRDWFRTLLLPEALATLIPAIASLRRGGGRLAILDGRVRGRSWGEQVLRALEPWEALQRLLPD
;
A
#
# COMPACT_ATOMS: atom_id res chain seq x y z
N VAL A 1 14.02 -14.90 3.54
CA VAL A 1 13.05 -14.16 2.72
C VAL A 1 11.68 -14.79 2.87
N ILE A 2 10.68 -13.96 3.15
CA ILE A 2 9.29 -14.40 3.26
C ILE A 2 8.50 -13.73 2.15
N CYS A 3 7.76 -14.53 1.40
CA CYS A 3 6.82 -14.05 0.39
C CYS A 3 5.40 -14.41 0.86
N CYS A 4 4.56 -13.40 1.05
CA CYS A 4 3.24 -13.61 1.67
C CYS A 4 2.22 -12.58 1.21
N SER A 5 0.95 -12.83 1.53
CA SER A 5 -0.11 -11.86 1.32
C SER A 5 -0.08 -10.75 2.35
N TRP A 6 -0.76 -9.63 2.05
CA TRP A 6 -0.92 -8.54 3.01
C TRP A 6 -1.64 -9.00 4.27
N SER A 7 -2.68 -9.83 4.12
CA SER A 7 -3.43 -10.37 5.24
C SER A 7 -2.56 -11.21 6.17
N TRP A 8 -1.76 -12.09 5.59
CA TRP A 8 -0.83 -12.92 6.38
C TRP A 8 0.16 -12.04 7.14
N TRP A 9 0.75 -11.07 6.47
CA TRP A 9 1.74 -10.18 7.07
C TRP A 9 1.15 -9.36 8.22
N LEU A 10 -0.06 -8.80 8.04
CA LEU A 10 -0.74 -8.05 9.10
C LEU A 10 -0.96 -8.88 10.35
N ASN A 11 -1.27 -10.16 10.19
CA ASN A 11 -1.55 -11.05 11.31
C ASN A 11 -0.30 -11.63 11.97
N HIS A 12 0.84 -11.60 11.31
CA HIS A 12 2.03 -12.30 11.78
C HIS A 12 3.25 -11.40 11.97
N GLN A 13 3.25 -10.16 11.49
CA GLN A 13 4.46 -9.32 11.51
C GLN A 13 5.03 -9.12 12.92
N HIS A 14 4.18 -9.01 13.92
CA HIS A 14 4.59 -8.78 15.30
C HIS A 14 5.18 -10.03 15.97
N LEU A 15 5.03 -11.20 15.37
CA LEU A 15 5.60 -12.46 15.82
C LEU A 15 6.98 -12.72 15.21
N LEU A 16 7.40 -11.88 14.28
CA LEU A 16 8.64 -12.04 13.53
C LEU A 16 9.63 -10.95 13.90
N PRO A 17 10.94 -11.17 13.69
CA PRO A 17 11.92 -10.10 13.81
C PRO A 17 11.56 -8.93 12.90
N GLU A 18 11.94 -7.72 13.30
CA GLU A 18 11.72 -6.55 12.49
C GLU A 18 12.46 -6.69 11.14
N PRO A 19 11.78 -6.52 10.01
CA PRO A 19 12.43 -6.69 8.72
C PRO A 19 13.37 -5.52 8.42
N GLU A 20 14.47 -5.79 7.74
CA GLU A 20 15.38 -4.77 7.24
C GLU A 20 14.81 -4.12 5.98
N GLN A 21 14.05 -4.87 5.21
CA GLN A 21 13.45 -4.41 3.96
C GLN A 21 12.09 -5.08 3.75
N LEU A 22 11.13 -4.28 3.31
CA LEU A 22 9.84 -4.77 2.88
C LEU A 22 9.63 -4.35 1.42
N ILE A 23 9.30 -5.30 0.57
CA ILE A 23 9.02 -5.05 -0.84
C ILE A 23 7.53 -5.25 -1.08
N ALA A 24 6.83 -4.16 -1.39
CA ALA A 24 5.43 -4.19 -1.78
C ALA A 24 5.35 -4.36 -3.30
N ALA A 25 5.16 -5.58 -3.76
CA ALA A 25 5.05 -5.87 -5.19
C ALA A 25 3.80 -5.21 -5.80
N MET A 26 2.72 -5.19 -5.03
CA MET A 26 1.47 -4.52 -5.39
C MET A 26 0.89 -3.86 -4.14
N LEU A 27 0.28 -2.67 -4.33
CA LEU A 27 -0.45 -2.03 -3.25
C LEU A 27 -1.72 -2.84 -2.91
N PRO A 28 -2.18 -2.80 -1.65
CA PRO A 28 -3.35 -3.59 -1.22
C PRO A 28 -4.67 -2.94 -1.65
N ILE A 29 -4.81 -2.66 -2.93
CA ILE A 29 -6.02 -2.09 -3.52
C ILE A 29 -6.99 -3.23 -3.85
N ALA A 30 -8.24 -3.12 -3.37
CA ALA A 30 -9.25 -4.14 -3.61
C ALA A 30 -9.54 -4.29 -5.11
N SER A 31 -9.81 -5.53 -5.53
CA SER A 31 -10.10 -5.83 -6.93
C SER A 31 -11.54 -5.48 -7.28
N LEU A 32 -11.73 -4.86 -8.44
CA LEU A 32 -13.06 -4.64 -9.01
C LEU A 32 -13.73 -5.92 -9.48
N GLU A 33 -12.99 -7.02 -9.54
CA GLU A 33 -13.55 -8.34 -9.85
C GLU A 33 -14.27 -8.96 -8.65
N ASP A 34 -13.96 -8.50 -7.43
CA ASP A 34 -14.68 -8.92 -6.26
C ASP A 34 -16.11 -8.34 -6.27
N PRO A 35 -17.16 -9.19 -6.19
CA PRO A 35 -18.55 -8.72 -6.32
C PRO A 35 -18.94 -7.68 -5.27
N LEU A 36 -18.48 -7.81 -4.04
CA LEU A 36 -18.77 -6.84 -2.98
C LEU A 36 -18.13 -5.49 -3.27
N THR A 37 -16.86 -5.50 -3.66
CA THR A 37 -16.14 -4.29 -4.04
C THR A 37 -16.80 -3.62 -5.24
N ALA A 38 -17.16 -4.39 -6.27
CA ALA A 38 -17.84 -3.87 -7.45
C ALA A 38 -19.17 -3.22 -7.12
N ALA A 39 -19.96 -3.82 -6.21
CA ALA A 39 -21.24 -3.27 -5.78
C ALA A 39 -21.07 -1.94 -5.04
N ARG A 40 -20.07 -1.84 -4.16
CA ARG A 40 -19.78 -0.62 -3.40
C ARG A 40 -19.32 0.51 -4.33
N VAL A 41 -18.46 0.19 -5.30
CA VAL A 41 -18.01 1.14 -6.32
C VAL A 41 -19.17 1.64 -7.17
N GLU A 42 -20.05 0.75 -7.60
CA GLU A 42 -21.20 1.10 -8.40
C GLU A 42 -22.15 2.06 -7.64
N SER A 43 -22.35 1.82 -6.36
CA SER A 43 -23.13 2.72 -5.50
C SER A 43 -22.54 4.13 -5.46
N LEU A 44 -21.22 4.24 -5.32
CA LEU A 44 -20.54 5.54 -5.30
C LEU A 44 -20.60 6.25 -6.65
N LYS A 45 -20.49 5.51 -7.75
CA LYS A 45 -20.66 6.07 -9.10
C LYS A 45 -22.04 6.71 -9.28
N ARG A 46 -23.09 6.04 -8.79
CA ARG A 46 -24.47 6.59 -8.86
C ARG A 46 -24.60 7.89 -8.09
N GLN A 47 -23.81 8.07 -7.03
CA GLN A 47 -23.80 9.28 -6.24
C GLN A 47 -22.92 10.38 -6.83
N GLY A 48 -22.27 10.13 -7.99
CA GLY A 48 -21.34 11.07 -8.60
C GLY A 48 -20.03 11.27 -7.83
N ARG A 49 -19.67 10.33 -6.95
CA ARG A 49 -18.46 10.43 -6.12
C ARG A 49 -17.27 9.77 -6.77
N ASP A 50 -16.08 10.27 -6.47
CA ASP A 50 -14.82 9.63 -6.85
C ASP A 50 -14.65 8.35 -6.01
N TRP A 51 -15.07 7.24 -6.58
CA TRP A 51 -15.08 5.95 -5.89
C TRP A 51 -13.68 5.47 -5.52
N PHE A 52 -12.66 5.82 -6.31
CA PHE A 52 -11.31 5.39 -6.00
C PHE A 52 -10.77 6.12 -4.76
N ARG A 53 -10.83 7.46 -4.76
CA ARG A 53 -10.33 8.26 -3.63
C ARG A 53 -11.21 8.19 -2.39
N THR A 54 -12.48 7.86 -2.57
CA THR A 54 -13.44 7.77 -1.46
C THR A 54 -13.39 6.42 -0.77
N LEU A 55 -13.17 5.34 -1.51
CA LEU A 55 -13.26 3.98 -0.99
C LEU A 55 -11.97 3.20 -1.11
N LEU A 56 -11.48 2.97 -2.34
CA LEU A 56 -10.39 2.02 -2.57
C LEU A 56 -9.06 2.52 -2.01
N LEU A 57 -8.73 3.79 -2.20
CA LEU A 57 -7.48 4.34 -1.71
C LEU A 57 -7.42 4.42 -0.18
N PRO A 58 -8.44 4.94 0.54
CA PRO A 58 -8.43 4.91 2.00
C PRO A 58 -8.34 3.51 2.59
N GLU A 59 -9.02 2.53 2.03
CA GLU A 59 -8.94 1.14 2.48
C GLU A 59 -7.55 0.55 2.25
N ALA A 60 -6.93 0.84 1.10
CA ALA A 60 -5.57 0.41 0.82
C ALA A 60 -4.58 1.00 1.83
N LEU A 61 -4.71 2.28 2.17
CA LEU A 61 -3.86 2.94 3.16
C LEU A 61 -4.10 2.39 4.56
N ALA A 62 -5.35 2.06 4.90
CA ALA A 62 -5.69 1.44 6.18
C ALA A 62 -5.03 0.07 6.34
N THR A 63 -4.72 -0.62 5.26
CA THR A 63 -3.95 -1.87 5.26
C THR A 63 -2.44 -1.61 5.27
N LEU A 64 -1.99 -0.71 4.43
CA LEU A 64 -0.56 -0.45 4.21
C LEU A 64 0.12 0.17 5.44
N ILE A 65 -0.50 1.14 6.09
CA ILE A 65 0.10 1.84 7.22
C ILE A 65 0.41 0.90 8.38
N PRO A 66 -0.54 0.06 8.87
CA PRO A 66 -0.19 -0.93 9.89
C PRO A 66 0.80 -1.99 9.40
N ALA A 67 0.79 -2.31 8.11
CA ALA A 67 1.69 -3.33 7.55
C ALA A 67 3.16 -2.95 7.63
N ILE A 68 3.48 -1.66 7.66
CA ILE A 68 4.87 -1.20 7.78
C ILE A 68 5.28 -0.86 9.22
N ALA A 69 4.44 -1.17 10.20
CA ALA A 69 4.71 -0.80 11.59
C ALA A 69 6.02 -1.40 12.13
N SER A 70 6.23 -2.71 11.92
CA SER A 70 7.46 -3.36 12.37
C SER A 70 8.70 -2.88 11.61
N LEU A 71 8.53 -2.59 10.32
CA LEU A 71 9.58 -2.02 9.49
C LEU A 71 10.04 -0.66 10.03
N ARG A 72 9.09 0.20 10.40
CA ARG A 72 9.39 1.52 10.97
C ARG A 72 10.14 1.44 12.28
N ARG A 73 9.74 0.51 13.16
CA ARG A 73 10.42 0.34 14.45
C ARG A 73 11.88 0.00 14.28
N GLY A 74 12.21 -0.80 13.26
CA GLY A 74 13.59 -1.18 12.95
C GLY A 74 14.34 -0.20 12.07
N GLY A 75 13.70 0.88 11.61
CA GLY A 75 14.31 1.81 10.67
C GLY A 75 14.63 1.20 9.33
N GLY A 76 13.81 0.25 8.87
CA GLY A 76 14.02 -0.49 7.64
C GLY A 76 13.67 0.28 6.37
N ARG A 77 13.82 -0.38 5.24
CA ARG A 77 13.58 0.18 3.92
C ARG A 77 12.31 -0.38 3.30
N LEU A 78 11.53 0.50 2.68
CA LEU A 78 10.34 0.11 1.92
C LEU A 78 10.58 0.35 0.44
N ALA A 79 10.33 -0.67 -0.37
CA ALA A 79 10.32 -0.55 -1.82
C ALA A 79 8.92 -0.89 -2.33
N ILE A 80 8.34 0.01 -3.14
CA ILE A 80 7.04 -0.19 -3.78
C ILE A 80 7.28 -0.41 -5.26
N LEU A 81 6.92 -1.60 -5.76
CA LEU A 81 7.12 -1.97 -7.15
C LEU A 81 5.88 -1.73 -8.01
N ASP A 82 4.77 -1.30 -7.40
CA ASP A 82 3.54 -0.99 -8.13
C ASP A 82 3.71 0.32 -8.90
N GLY A 83 3.82 0.21 -10.22
CA GLY A 83 4.07 1.35 -11.11
C GLY A 83 3.00 2.42 -11.08
N ARG A 84 1.79 2.10 -10.59
CA ARG A 84 0.70 3.06 -10.47
C ARG A 84 1.03 4.23 -9.53
N VAL A 85 1.93 4.02 -8.57
CA VAL A 85 2.36 5.10 -7.67
C VAL A 85 3.00 6.25 -8.43
N ARG A 86 3.74 5.96 -9.50
CA ARG A 86 4.36 7.00 -10.33
C ARG A 86 3.44 7.50 -11.46
N GLY A 87 2.62 6.60 -12.00
CA GLY A 87 1.82 6.88 -13.18
C GLY A 87 0.44 7.47 -12.90
N ARG A 88 0.03 7.56 -11.63
CA ARG A 88 -1.29 8.03 -11.25
C ARG A 88 -1.21 9.25 -10.32
N SER A 89 -2.15 10.16 -10.46
CA SER A 89 -2.19 11.38 -9.64
C SER A 89 -2.34 11.10 -8.13
N TRP A 90 -2.94 9.96 -7.77
CA TRP A 90 -3.12 9.57 -6.37
C TRP A 90 -1.86 8.98 -5.73
N GLY A 91 -0.82 8.70 -6.52
CA GLY A 91 0.42 8.14 -6.00
C GLY A 91 1.09 9.02 -4.95
N GLU A 92 1.03 10.33 -5.10
CA GLU A 92 1.54 11.26 -4.11
C GLU A 92 0.80 11.16 -2.78
N GLN A 93 -0.50 10.87 -2.80
CA GLN A 93 -1.29 10.69 -1.58
C GLN A 93 -0.81 9.46 -0.79
N VAL A 94 -0.44 8.39 -1.50
CA VAL A 94 0.14 7.20 -0.87
C VAL A 94 1.46 7.57 -0.19
N LEU A 95 2.35 8.26 -0.88
CA LEU A 95 3.65 8.63 -0.34
C LEU A 95 3.52 9.56 0.86
N ARG A 96 2.60 10.52 0.82
CA ARG A 96 2.33 11.40 1.96
C ARG A 96 1.79 10.65 3.18
N ALA A 97 0.91 9.68 2.94
CA ALA A 97 0.33 8.88 4.04
C ALA A 97 1.39 8.04 4.75
N LEU A 98 2.50 7.75 4.09
CA LEU A 98 3.61 6.99 4.65
C LEU A 98 4.67 7.86 5.33
N GLU A 99 4.54 9.18 5.31
CA GLU A 99 5.50 10.07 5.99
C GLU A 99 5.52 9.82 7.51
N PRO A 100 6.67 10.00 8.18
CA PRO A 100 7.94 10.49 7.64
C PRO A 100 8.78 9.38 6.99
N TRP A 101 9.44 9.71 5.90
CA TRP A 101 10.37 8.80 5.22
C TRP A 101 11.43 9.62 4.48
N GLU A 102 12.51 8.94 4.14
CA GLU A 102 13.61 9.52 3.40
C GLU A 102 13.82 8.73 2.12
N ALA A 103 13.85 9.40 0.99
CA ALA A 103 14.05 8.75 -0.30
C ALA A 103 15.48 8.26 -0.43
N LEU A 104 15.64 6.97 -0.72
CA LEU A 104 16.94 6.40 -1.05
C LEU A 104 17.10 6.46 -2.56
N GLN A 105 18.01 7.30 -3.01
CA GLN A 105 18.36 7.35 -4.41
C GLN A 105 19.40 6.27 -4.70
N ARG A 106 19.06 5.46 -5.68
CA ARG A 106 20.00 4.48 -6.17
C ARG A 106 20.96 5.16 -7.13
N LEU A 107 22.21 5.28 -6.73
CA LEU A 107 23.26 5.78 -7.59
C LEU A 107 23.76 4.66 -8.50
N LEU A 108 22.86 4.18 -9.38
CA LEU A 108 23.29 3.30 -10.45
C LEU A 108 23.59 4.14 -11.67
N PRO A 109 24.75 3.97 -12.27
CA PRO A 109 24.99 4.56 -13.58
C PRO A 109 23.97 3.98 -14.55
N ASP A 110 23.27 4.86 -15.20
CA ASP A 110 22.33 4.48 -16.24
C ASP A 110 23.07 3.89 -17.46
#